data_7c1f440579c44f79c8dac4ec8a21170b
#
_entry.id   7c1f440579c44f79c8dac4ec8a21170b
#
_cell.length_a   1.000
_cell.length_b   1.000
_cell.length_c   1.000
_cell.angle_alpha   90.00
_cell.angle_beta   90.00
_cell.angle_gamma   90.00
#
_symmetry.space_group_name_H-M   'P 1'
#
loop_
_entity.id
_entity.type
_entity.pdbx_description
1 polymer ?
#
loop_
_entity_poly.entity_id
_entity_poly.type
_entity_poly.pdbx_seq_one_letter_code
_entity_poly.pdbx_strand_id
1 'polypeptide(L)'
;GVQTCALPICYPDIICDTGHNVDGIKYICEQLDFYQQTLKQQLHFVFGMVNDKDISSVLKLLPKNAIYYFTKASVKRALPENELLKQAEEAGLTGTAYPTVVDAVQAAKKNCLPKDLIFVGGSSFIVADLLANRDTLDLH
;
A
#
# COMPACT_ATOMS: atom_id res chain seq x y z
N GLY A 1 10.19 1.90 -10.55
CA GLY A 1 9.06 2.15 -11.40
C GLY A 1 7.75 1.59 -10.88
N VAL A 2 6.70 2.03 -11.49
CA VAL A 2 5.35 1.58 -11.16
C VAL A 2 5.01 0.35 -12.00
N GLN A 3 4.50 -0.69 -11.33
CA GLN A 3 4.01 -1.88 -12.01
C GLN A 3 2.51 -1.98 -11.81
N THR A 4 1.77 -2.16 -12.89
CA THR A 4 0.32 -2.31 -12.84
C THR A 4 -0.05 -3.77 -13.05
N CYS A 5 -0.80 -4.32 -12.11
CA CYS A 5 -1.35 -5.67 -12.16
C CYS A 5 -2.86 -5.54 -12.33
N ALA A 6 -3.30 -5.27 -13.56
CA ALA A 6 -4.72 -5.12 -13.86
C ALA A 6 -5.40 -6.48 -13.92
N LEU A 7 -6.51 -6.62 -13.19
CA LEU A 7 -7.37 -7.79 -13.27
C LEU A 7 -8.54 -7.49 -14.19
N PRO A 8 -9.10 -8.53 -14.90
CA PRO A 8 -10.17 -8.26 -15.86
C PRO A 8 -11.45 -7.79 -15.20
N ILE A 9 -12.09 -6.93 -15.88
CA ILE A 9 -13.45 -6.35 -15.84
C ILE A 9 -14.16 -6.13 -14.50
N CYS A 10 -14.08 -7.03 -13.52
CA CYS A 10 -14.84 -6.97 -12.27
C CYS A 10 -13.99 -6.65 -11.05
N TYR A 11 -12.71 -6.35 -11.25
CA TYR A 11 -11.77 -6.16 -10.15
C TYR A 11 -11.10 -4.79 -10.20
N PRO A 12 -10.73 -4.23 -9.05
CA PRO A 12 -10.00 -2.96 -9.03
C PRO A 12 -8.61 -3.10 -9.64
N ASP A 13 -8.08 -2.01 -10.14
CA ASP A 13 -6.68 -1.96 -10.57
C ASP A 13 -5.76 -2.07 -9.35
N ILE A 14 -4.68 -2.84 -9.50
CA ILE A 14 -3.66 -2.98 -8.46
C ILE A 14 -2.35 -2.45 -9.03
N ILE A 15 -1.79 -1.45 -8.36
CA ILE A 15 -0.52 -0.84 -8.71
C ILE A 15 0.46 -1.07 -7.56
N CYS A 16 1.70 -1.44 -7.87
CA CYS A 16 2.74 -1.56 -6.86
C CYS A 16 3.98 -0.76 -7.24
N ASP A 17 4.71 -0.31 -6.23
CA ASP A 17 5.94 0.44 -6.43
C ASP A 17 6.90 0.17 -5.27
N THR A 18 8.19 0.11 -5.56
CA THR A 18 9.23 -0.20 -4.59
C THR A 18 9.79 1.04 -3.86
N GLY A 19 9.24 2.22 -4.09
CA GLY A 19 9.65 3.44 -3.39
C GLY A 19 9.53 3.29 -1.87
N HIS A 20 10.58 3.67 -1.16
CA HIS A 20 10.66 3.42 0.29
C HIS A 20 11.29 4.58 1.07
N ASN A 21 11.84 5.57 0.42
CA ASN A 21 12.38 6.77 1.07
C ASN A 21 11.48 7.97 0.81
N VAL A 22 11.80 9.09 1.44
CA VAL A 22 11.00 10.33 1.33
C VAL A 22 10.80 10.75 -0.13
N ASP A 23 11.87 10.76 -0.94
CA ASP A 23 11.76 11.19 -2.34
C ASP A 23 10.94 10.24 -3.19
N GLY A 24 11.14 8.94 -3.03
CA GLY A 24 10.36 7.92 -3.73
C GLY A 24 8.88 7.96 -3.38
N ILE A 25 8.57 8.11 -2.11
CA ILE A 25 7.18 8.20 -1.62
C ILE A 25 6.53 9.50 -2.12
N LYS A 26 7.27 10.61 -2.12
CA LYS A 26 6.78 11.88 -2.64
C LYS A 26 6.35 11.76 -4.10
N TYR A 27 7.17 11.11 -4.92
CA TYR A 27 6.86 10.85 -6.33
C TYR A 27 5.61 9.97 -6.47
N ILE A 28 5.50 8.92 -5.67
CA ILE A 28 4.32 8.04 -5.64
C ILE A 28 3.07 8.83 -5.29
N CYS A 29 3.14 9.68 -4.26
CA CYS A 29 2.00 10.47 -3.81
C CYS A 29 1.51 11.43 -4.90
N GLU A 30 2.40 12.01 -5.68
CA GLU A 30 2.04 12.86 -6.82
C GLU A 30 1.25 12.07 -7.87
N GLN A 31 1.67 10.83 -8.15
CA GLN A 31 0.96 9.97 -9.09
C GLN A 31 -0.40 9.53 -8.55
N LEU A 32 -0.46 9.17 -7.28
CA LEU A 32 -1.72 8.76 -6.64
C LEU A 32 -2.74 9.90 -6.61
N ASP A 33 -2.27 11.13 -6.42
CA ASP A 33 -3.12 12.30 -6.47
C ASP A 33 -3.81 12.42 -7.84
N PHE A 34 -3.10 12.14 -8.92
CA PHE A 34 -3.69 12.10 -10.26
C PHE A 34 -4.86 11.11 -10.33
N TYR A 35 -4.68 9.89 -9.83
CA TYR A 35 -5.74 8.89 -9.84
C TYR A 35 -6.95 9.34 -9.02
N GLN A 36 -6.71 9.92 -7.85
CA GLN A 36 -7.80 10.38 -6.98
C GLN A 36 -8.53 11.61 -7.55
N GLN A 37 -7.78 12.61 -8.02
CA GLN A 37 -8.38 13.87 -8.48
C GLN A 37 -8.93 13.77 -9.90
N THR A 38 -8.23 13.11 -10.80
CA THR A 38 -8.61 13.05 -12.22
C THR A 38 -9.56 11.90 -12.51
N LEU A 39 -9.25 10.69 -12.00
CA LEU A 39 -10.04 9.50 -12.26
C LEU A 39 -11.09 9.24 -11.19
N LYS A 40 -11.08 10.01 -10.11
CA LYS A 40 -12.05 9.89 -9.00
C LYS A 40 -12.10 8.50 -8.39
N GLN A 41 -10.95 7.79 -8.36
CA GLN A 41 -10.86 6.48 -7.77
C GLN A 41 -10.65 6.57 -6.26
N GLN A 42 -11.37 5.75 -5.49
CA GLN A 42 -11.08 5.58 -4.06
C GLN A 42 -9.78 4.79 -3.93
N LEU A 43 -8.85 5.31 -3.16
CA LEU A 43 -7.55 4.68 -2.95
C LEU A 43 -7.59 3.76 -1.72
N HIS A 44 -7.19 2.52 -1.94
CA HIS A 44 -6.91 1.53 -0.89
C HIS A 44 -5.41 1.27 -0.89
N PHE A 45 -4.74 1.60 0.20
CA PHE A 45 -3.29 1.60 0.25
C PHE A 45 -2.79 0.50 1.19
N VAL A 46 -2.23 -0.56 0.60
CA VAL A 46 -1.54 -1.62 1.35
C VAL A 46 -0.10 -1.15 1.56
N PHE A 47 0.26 -0.87 2.80
CA PHE A 47 1.50 -0.18 3.13
C PHE A 47 2.26 -0.90 4.24
N GLY A 48 3.56 -1.07 4.03
CA GLY A 48 4.48 -1.59 5.03
C GLY A 48 5.85 -0.98 4.83
N MET A 49 6.64 -0.88 5.89
CA MET A 49 7.97 -0.30 5.84
C MET A 49 8.99 -1.19 6.53
N VAL A 50 10.24 -1.03 6.17
CA VAL A 50 11.35 -1.52 6.98
C VAL A 50 11.54 -0.57 8.16
N ASN A 51 12.12 -1.07 9.24
CA ASN A 51 12.40 -0.24 10.40
C ASN A 51 13.53 0.74 10.07
N ASP A 52 13.17 2.00 9.87
CA ASP A 52 14.05 3.06 9.40
C ASP A 52 13.79 4.35 10.19
N LYS A 53 14.75 5.29 10.08
CA LYS A 53 14.69 6.59 10.77
C LYS A 53 13.61 7.51 10.22
N ASP A 54 13.26 7.37 8.94
CA ASP A 54 12.40 8.32 8.23
C ASP A 54 10.93 7.92 8.21
N ILE A 55 10.52 6.96 9.02
CA ILE A 55 9.14 6.46 9.02
C ILE A 55 8.14 7.60 9.23
N SER A 56 8.38 8.44 10.23
CA SER A 56 7.48 9.57 10.53
C SER A 56 7.40 10.56 9.36
N SER A 57 8.53 10.84 8.71
CA SER A 57 8.56 11.75 7.55
C SER A 57 7.78 11.19 6.38
N VAL A 58 7.90 9.90 6.11
CA VAL A 58 7.17 9.21 5.05
C VAL A 58 5.66 9.23 5.33
N LEU A 59 5.26 8.88 6.55
CA LEU A 59 3.83 8.82 6.91
C LEU A 59 3.13 10.16 6.75
N LYS A 60 3.83 11.26 7.01
CA LYS A 60 3.28 12.61 6.85
C LYS A 60 3.00 12.98 5.39
N LEU A 61 3.68 12.33 4.44
CA LEU A 61 3.49 12.58 3.01
C LEU A 61 2.32 11.83 2.42
N LEU A 62 1.86 10.76 3.07
CA LEU A 62 0.84 9.87 2.52
C LEU A 62 -0.54 10.54 2.48
N PRO A 63 -1.36 10.25 1.45
CA PRO A 63 -2.69 10.84 1.33
C PRO A 63 -3.57 10.46 2.53
N LYS A 64 -4.26 11.45 3.08
CA LYS A 64 -5.15 11.23 4.23
C LYS A 64 -6.54 10.73 3.84
N ASN A 65 -6.93 10.94 2.59
CA ASN A 65 -8.22 10.52 2.06
C ASN A 65 -8.17 9.13 1.41
N ALA A 66 -7.36 8.23 1.97
CA ALA A 66 -7.22 6.86 1.54
C ALA A 66 -7.56 5.91 2.69
N ILE A 67 -7.88 4.67 2.34
CA ILE A 67 -8.10 3.60 3.31
C ILE A 67 -6.82 2.77 3.37
N TYR A 68 -6.23 2.64 4.56
CA TYR A 68 -4.94 1.99 4.74
C TYR A 68 -5.07 0.58 5.29
N TYR A 69 -4.20 -0.30 4.80
CA TYR A 69 -4.04 -1.69 5.23
C TYR A 69 -2.57 -1.84 5.59
N PHE A 70 -2.24 -1.60 6.86
CA PHE A 70 -0.85 -1.62 7.32
C PHE A 70 -0.41 -3.06 7.55
N THR A 71 0.76 -3.40 7.03
CA THR A 71 1.27 -4.76 7.13
C THR A 71 2.79 -4.76 7.21
N LYS A 72 3.36 -5.94 7.29
CA LYS A 72 4.83 -6.10 7.26
C LYS A 72 5.20 -7.16 6.24
N ALA A 73 6.36 -6.97 5.62
CA ALA A 73 6.96 -7.98 4.76
C ALA A 73 7.55 -9.13 5.60
N SER A 74 7.76 -10.26 4.95
CA SER A 74 8.30 -11.47 5.60
C SER A 74 9.83 -11.41 5.77
N VAL A 75 10.34 -10.28 6.27
CA VAL A 75 11.78 -10.08 6.53
C VAL A 75 11.98 -9.53 7.93
N LYS A 76 13.16 -9.81 8.52
CA LYS A 76 13.46 -9.40 9.90
C LYS A 76 13.46 -7.89 10.08
N ARG A 77 13.83 -7.14 9.04
CA ARG A 77 13.90 -5.68 9.07
C ARG A 77 12.55 -4.99 9.01
N ALA A 78 11.49 -5.74 8.76
CA ALA A 78 10.17 -5.17 8.64
C ALA A 78 9.72 -4.52 9.95
N LEU A 79 9.16 -3.31 9.84
CA LEU A 79 8.51 -2.67 10.98
C LEU A 79 7.23 -3.44 11.29
N PRO A 80 7.00 -3.87 12.53
CA PRO A 80 5.77 -4.58 12.88
C PRO A 80 4.52 -3.78 12.52
N GLU A 81 3.50 -4.45 12.02
CA GLU A 81 2.28 -3.82 11.51
C GLU A 81 1.54 -3.00 12.55
N ASN A 82 1.53 -3.44 13.80
CA ASN A 82 0.85 -2.69 14.87
C ASN A 82 1.61 -1.43 15.27
N GLU A 83 2.93 -1.49 15.22
CA GLU A 83 3.79 -0.32 15.42
C GLU A 83 3.58 0.71 14.32
N LEU A 84 3.53 0.24 13.08
CA LEU A 84 3.27 1.09 11.92
C LEU A 84 1.89 1.74 12.01
N LEU A 85 0.87 0.98 12.37
CA LEU A 85 -0.49 1.50 12.58
C LEU A 85 -0.50 2.63 13.60
N LYS A 86 0.17 2.44 14.73
CA LYS A 86 0.25 3.44 15.79
C LYS A 86 0.87 4.74 15.29
N GLN A 87 2.00 4.64 14.60
CA GLN A 87 2.67 5.82 14.05
C GLN A 87 1.83 6.48 12.96
N ALA A 88 1.15 5.69 12.15
CA ALA A 88 0.26 6.19 11.10
C ALA A 88 -0.93 6.97 11.69
N GLU A 89 -1.52 6.47 12.76
CA GLU A 89 -2.61 7.17 13.45
C GLU A 89 -2.15 8.51 14.00
N GLU A 90 -0.94 8.56 14.54
CA GLU A 90 -0.32 9.83 15.00
C GLU A 90 -0.12 10.80 13.84
N ALA A 91 0.08 10.31 12.62
CA ALA A 91 0.21 11.15 11.42
C ALA A 91 -1.14 11.50 10.77
N GLY A 92 -2.24 11.06 11.34
CA GLY A 92 -3.59 11.36 10.85
C GLY A 92 -4.12 10.40 9.79
N LEU A 93 -3.51 9.22 9.64
CA LEU A 93 -3.97 8.19 8.71
C LEU A 93 -4.94 7.25 9.41
N THR A 94 -5.87 6.68 8.65
CA THR A 94 -6.88 5.75 9.16
C THR A 94 -6.75 4.40 8.46
N GLY A 95 -6.65 3.34 9.25
CA GLY A 95 -6.53 2.01 8.68
C GLY A 95 -6.54 0.90 9.73
N THR A 96 -6.21 -0.29 9.27
CA THR A 96 -6.19 -1.51 10.06
C THR A 96 -4.86 -2.22 9.83
N ALA A 97 -4.37 -2.94 10.83
CA ALA A 97 -3.13 -3.72 10.74
C ALA A 97 -3.42 -5.17 10.39
N TYR A 98 -2.57 -5.75 9.54
CA TYR A 98 -2.66 -7.14 9.11
C TYR A 98 -1.29 -7.82 9.23
N PRO A 99 -1.22 -9.09 9.65
CA PRO A 99 0.05 -9.74 9.94
C PRO A 99 0.90 -10.07 8.72
N THR A 100 0.29 -10.17 7.54
CA THR A 100 1.00 -10.50 6.28
C THR A 100 0.51 -9.64 5.13
N VAL A 101 1.34 -9.53 4.09
CA VAL A 101 0.96 -8.83 2.85
C VAL A 101 -0.25 -9.50 2.22
N VAL A 102 -0.32 -10.83 2.22
CA VAL A 102 -1.45 -11.58 1.68
C VAL A 102 -2.75 -11.17 2.37
N ASP A 103 -2.76 -11.16 3.69
CA ASP A 103 -3.95 -10.79 4.47
C ASP A 103 -4.39 -9.35 4.17
N ALA A 104 -3.44 -8.43 4.10
CA ALA A 104 -3.73 -7.02 3.81
C ALA A 104 -4.31 -6.84 2.41
N VAL A 105 -3.72 -7.49 1.40
CA VAL A 105 -4.21 -7.39 0.02
C VAL A 105 -5.59 -8.03 -0.11
N GLN A 106 -5.81 -9.17 0.52
CA GLN A 106 -7.13 -9.82 0.49
C GLN A 106 -8.20 -8.94 1.13
N ALA A 107 -7.89 -8.27 2.23
CA ALA A 107 -8.80 -7.33 2.88
C ALA A 107 -9.10 -6.14 1.96
N ALA A 108 -8.09 -5.60 1.29
CA ALA A 108 -8.26 -4.51 0.34
C ALA A 108 -9.15 -4.93 -0.83
N LYS A 109 -8.90 -6.10 -1.41
CA LYS A 109 -9.73 -6.64 -2.50
C LYS A 109 -11.18 -6.82 -2.08
N LYS A 110 -11.40 -7.30 -0.86
CA LYS A 110 -12.75 -7.50 -0.33
C LYS A 110 -13.50 -6.19 -0.14
N ASN A 111 -12.80 -5.14 0.26
CA ASN A 111 -13.42 -3.85 0.56
C ASN A 111 -13.50 -2.92 -0.65
N CYS A 112 -12.78 -3.22 -1.74
CA CYS A 112 -12.78 -2.40 -2.94
C CYS A 112 -14.00 -2.64 -3.82
N LEU A 113 -14.45 -1.54 -4.45
CA LEU A 113 -15.35 -1.62 -5.60
C LEU A 113 -14.51 -1.82 -6.87
N PRO A 114 -15.10 -2.34 -7.97
CA PRO A 114 -14.35 -2.57 -9.21
C PRO A 114 -13.65 -1.34 -9.79
N LYS A 115 -14.17 -0.14 -9.53
CA LYS A 115 -13.60 1.13 -10.00
C LYS A 115 -12.51 1.68 -9.08
N ASP A 116 -12.33 1.10 -7.91
CA ASP A 116 -11.35 1.60 -6.94
C ASP A 116 -9.92 1.21 -7.33
N LEU A 117 -8.95 1.83 -6.69
CA LEU A 117 -7.54 1.57 -6.91
C LEU A 117 -6.93 0.97 -5.64
N ILE A 118 -6.21 -0.14 -5.79
CA ILE A 118 -5.37 -0.68 -4.73
C ILE A 118 -3.91 -0.35 -5.06
N PHE A 119 -3.24 0.31 -4.16
CA PHE A 119 -1.79 0.56 -4.27
C PHE A 119 -1.08 -0.26 -3.19
N VAL A 120 0.02 -0.92 -3.57
CA VAL A 120 0.82 -1.75 -2.67
C VAL A 120 2.26 -1.21 -2.68
N GLY A 121 2.78 -0.83 -1.54
CA GLY A 121 4.12 -0.28 -1.50
C GLY A 121 4.62 0.07 -0.11
N GLY A 122 5.64 0.91 -0.08
CA GLY A 122 6.35 1.35 1.11
C GLY A 122 7.71 0.68 1.27
N SER A 123 7.92 -0.46 0.64
CA SER A 123 9.22 -1.13 0.62
C SER A 123 9.27 -2.14 -0.52
N SER A 124 10.47 -2.40 -1.02
CA SER A 124 10.67 -3.43 -2.04
C SER A 124 10.30 -4.83 -1.53
N PHE A 125 10.42 -5.07 -0.23
CA PHE A 125 10.06 -6.35 0.38
C PHE A 125 8.54 -6.59 0.39
N ILE A 126 7.75 -5.54 0.54
CA ILE A 126 6.29 -5.62 0.42
C ILE A 126 5.90 -6.04 -1.00
N VAL A 127 6.50 -5.40 -2.00
CA VAL A 127 6.24 -5.74 -3.41
C VAL A 127 6.71 -7.16 -3.72
N ALA A 128 7.85 -7.58 -3.18
CA ALA A 128 8.35 -8.94 -3.36
C ALA A 128 7.36 -9.98 -2.80
N ASP A 129 6.81 -9.75 -1.61
CA ASP A 129 5.81 -10.64 -1.01
C ASP A 129 4.52 -10.68 -1.84
N LEU A 130 4.09 -9.54 -2.37
CA LEU A 130 2.94 -9.47 -3.27
C LEU A 130 3.15 -10.35 -4.51
N LEU A 131 4.29 -10.19 -5.17
CA LEU A 131 4.60 -10.94 -6.40
C LEU A 131 4.81 -12.43 -6.13
N ALA A 132 5.42 -12.77 -5.00
CA ALA A 132 5.61 -14.17 -4.60
C ALA A 132 4.28 -14.88 -4.33
N ASN A 133 3.24 -14.14 -3.98
CA ASN A 133 1.92 -14.68 -3.65
C ASN A 133 0.86 -14.34 -4.70
N ARG A 134 1.28 -13.96 -5.90
CA ARG A 134 0.34 -13.51 -6.94
C ARG A 134 -0.70 -14.57 -7.29
N ASP A 135 -0.35 -15.85 -7.28
CA ASP A 135 -1.29 -16.93 -7.59
C ASP A 135 -2.32 -17.08 -6.47
N THR A 136 -1.88 -17.04 -5.22
CA THR A 136 -2.76 -17.07 -4.04
C THR A 136 -3.72 -15.88 -4.04
N LEU A 137 -3.25 -14.72 -4.48
CA LEU A 137 -4.02 -13.48 -4.52
C LEU A 137 -4.81 -13.32 -5.82
N ASP A 138 -4.72 -14.27 -6.73
CA ASP A 138 -5.40 -14.26 -8.01
C ASP A 138 -5.04 -13.02 -8.86
N LEU A 139 -3.76 -12.70 -8.90
CA LEU A 139 -3.19 -11.63 -9.72
C LEU A 139 -2.58 -12.21 -10.99
N HIS A 140 -2.88 -11.59 -12.13
CA HIS A 140 -2.42 -12.08 -13.42
C HIS A 140 -1.60 -11.04 -14.19
#